data_4f55f23bbf1af3f37246773a3f1197b8
#
_entry.id   4f55f23bbf1af3f37246773a3f1197b8
#
_cell.length_a   1.000
_cell.length_b   1.000
_cell.length_c   1.000
_cell.angle_alpha   90.00
_cell.angle_beta   90.00
_cell.angle_gamma   90.00
#
_symmetry.space_group_name_H-M   'P 1'
#
loop_
_entity.id
_entity.type
_entity.pdbx_description
1 polymer ?
#
loop_
_entity_poly.entity_id
_entity_poly.type
_entity_poly.pdbx_seq_one_letter_code
_entity_poly.pdbx_strand_id
1 'polypeptide(L)'
;QAQFQAYRDDGIDEFEDMATLDKSTCETCAYYDGKHYPVDKAVEGENHPSFHVNCRCTTAPYIAEAADLTGSRVSRNPVTGKSVPTTAKTYDEWKAEQDKKYGAGRDEFQKLKTSGLRRVPDIDKFQKWRYNNSPEYQKLMQRLANVQGSGEWKAVEFNPQTSESHFEDHGAGVDTKSVDEYTAAALKFVSESPDKEMIIASDGVRRFYSAVTNEFASVYPDGTISTYYKPRQGLKYWERQVKKYGPKEK
;
A
#
# COMPACT_ATOMS: atom_id res chain seq x y z
N GLN A 1 26.02 29.21 16.64
CA GLN A 1 27.31 29.85 17.02
C GLN A 1 28.22 28.87 17.79
N ALA A 2 27.74 28.14 18.80
CA ALA A 2 28.56 27.19 19.59
C ALA A 2 29.21 26.08 18.73
N GLN A 3 28.50 25.56 17.75
CA GLN A 3 29.01 24.49 16.87
C GLN A 3 30.21 25.00 16.01
N PHE A 4 30.13 26.18 15.43
CA PHE A 4 31.21 26.74 14.63
C PHE A 4 32.42 27.14 15.49
N GLN A 5 32.21 27.49 16.78
CA GLN A 5 33.33 27.69 17.69
C GLN A 5 34.05 26.37 17.96
N ALA A 6 33.30 25.28 18.18
CA ALA A 6 33.91 23.95 18.33
C ALA A 6 34.70 23.52 17.08
N TYR A 7 34.18 23.77 15.88
CA TYR A 7 34.92 23.49 14.64
C TYR A 7 36.27 24.24 14.58
N ARG A 8 36.30 25.53 14.97
CA ARG A 8 37.55 26.31 15.02
C ARG A 8 38.52 25.78 16.07
N ASP A 9 38.00 25.43 17.26
CA ASP A 9 38.82 24.89 18.35
C ASP A 9 39.43 23.55 18.01
N ASP A 10 38.73 22.72 17.20
CA ASP A 10 39.19 21.44 16.70
C ASP A 10 40.01 21.51 15.40
N GLY A 11 40.29 22.75 14.90
CA GLY A 11 41.07 22.95 13.67
C GLY A 11 40.36 22.50 12.39
N ILE A 12 39.04 22.53 12.36
CA ILE A 12 38.24 22.24 11.17
C ILE A 12 38.08 23.52 10.32
N ASP A 13 38.59 23.50 9.11
CA ASP A 13 38.58 24.63 8.19
C ASP A 13 37.27 24.76 7.40
N GLU A 14 36.62 23.62 7.09
CA GLU A 14 35.39 23.59 6.29
C GLU A 14 34.30 22.79 6.98
N PHE A 15 33.04 23.12 6.66
CA PHE A 15 31.87 22.36 7.06
C PHE A 15 31.03 22.01 5.83
N GLU A 16 30.27 20.92 5.94
CA GLU A 16 29.31 20.44 4.96
C GLU A 16 27.89 20.68 5.45
N ASP A 17 27.01 21.20 4.61
CA ASP A 17 25.58 21.28 4.87
C ASP A 17 24.91 19.93 4.62
N MET A 18 24.11 19.50 5.58
CA MET A 18 23.42 18.21 5.55
C MET A 18 21.91 18.38 5.67
N ALA A 19 21.18 18.14 4.59
CA ALA A 19 19.72 18.09 4.65
C ALA A 19 19.20 16.76 5.22
N THR A 20 18.00 16.79 5.76
CA THR A 20 17.30 15.54 6.12
C THR A 20 16.88 14.80 4.85
N LEU A 21 17.29 13.55 4.69
CA LEU A 21 16.92 12.72 3.54
C LEU A 21 15.51 12.15 3.72
N ASP A 22 14.49 12.96 3.40
CA ASP A 22 13.08 12.56 3.42
C ASP A 22 12.24 13.29 2.36
N LYS A 23 10.99 12.82 2.17
CA LYS A 23 10.06 13.40 1.17
C LYS A 23 9.60 14.83 1.45
N SER A 24 9.84 15.33 2.66
CA SER A 24 9.44 16.68 3.10
C SER A 24 10.60 17.69 3.03
N THR A 25 11.76 17.27 2.54
CA THR A 25 12.89 18.18 2.29
C THR A 25 12.55 19.08 1.12
N CYS A 26 12.60 20.40 1.34
CA CYS A 26 12.28 21.38 0.32
C CYS A 26 13.45 21.59 -0.66
N GLU A 27 13.19 22.27 -1.76
CA GLU A 27 14.19 22.55 -2.80
C GLU A 27 15.38 23.35 -2.27
N THR A 28 15.15 24.33 -1.38
CA THR A 28 16.22 25.11 -0.75
C THR A 28 17.16 24.22 0.05
N CYS A 29 16.60 23.36 0.94
CA CYS A 29 17.42 22.45 1.74
C CYS A 29 18.14 21.42 0.87
N ALA A 30 17.50 20.91 -0.18
CA ALA A 30 18.09 19.99 -1.14
C ALA A 30 19.25 20.63 -1.90
N TYR A 31 19.12 21.91 -2.25
CA TYR A 31 20.16 22.64 -2.97
C TYR A 31 21.46 22.80 -2.17
N TYR A 32 21.36 22.99 -0.85
CA TYR A 32 22.53 23.15 0.01
C TYR A 32 23.15 21.82 0.45
N ASP A 33 22.43 20.72 0.36
CA ASP A 33 22.89 19.40 0.82
C ASP A 33 24.18 18.96 0.11
N GLY A 34 25.19 18.62 0.89
CA GLY A 34 26.51 18.22 0.40
C GLY A 34 27.41 19.37 -0.06
N LYS A 35 27.04 20.63 0.15
CA LYS A 35 27.90 21.79 -0.14
C LYS A 35 28.81 22.12 1.03
N HIS A 36 30.04 22.48 0.71
CA HIS A 36 31.06 22.79 1.68
C HIS A 36 31.34 24.29 1.69
N TYR A 37 31.62 24.82 2.87
CA TYR A 37 31.96 26.25 3.07
C TYR A 37 33.00 26.39 4.17
N PRO A 38 33.88 27.44 4.06
CA PRO A 38 34.82 27.76 5.13
C PRO A 38 34.11 28.16 6.42
N VAL A 39 34.60 27.64 7.55
CA VAL A 39 34.04 27.87 8.89
C VAL A 39 34.05 29.35 9.27
N ASP A 40 35.07 30.11 8.82
CA ASP A 40 35.20 31.52 9.08
C ASP A 40 34.24 32.42 8.26
N LYS A 41 33.62 31.85 7.20
CA LYS A 41 32.64 32.51 6.33
C LYS A 41 31.22 32.06 6.54
N ALA A 42 30.94 31.34 7.62
CA ALA A 42 29.61 30.81 7.92
C ALA A 42 28.62 31.95 8.24
N VAL A 43 27.53 32.06 7.46
CA VAL A 43 26.43 33.03 7.64
C VAL A 43 25.11 32.30 7.64
N GLU A 44 24.37 32.36 8.76
CA GLU A 44 23.08 31.67 8.91
C GLU A 44 22.05 32.17 7.89
N GLY A 45 21.38 31.26 7.22
CA GLY A 45 20.39 31.54 6.19
C GLY A 45 20.98 31.80 4.80
N GLU A 46 22.30 31.92 4.67
CA GLU A 46 22.99 32.11 3.39
C GLU A 46 23.77 30.87 2.95
N ASN A 47 24.63 30.36 3.81
CA ASN A 47 25.47 29.21 3.51
C ASN A 47 25.55 28.19 4.66
N HIS A 48 24.73 28.32 5.70
CA HIS A 48 24.46 27.28 6.68
C HIS A 48 23.04 27.39 7.25
N PRO A 49 22.44 26.28 7.79
CA PRO A 49 21.10 26.31 8.40
C PRO A 49 21.03 27.26 9.62
N SER A 50 19.85 27.88 9.86
CA SER A 50 18.52 27.63 9.28
C SER A 50 18.25 28.46 8.04
N PHE A 51 17.92 27.80 6.91
CA PHE A 51 17.60 28.50 5.67
C PHE A 51 16.17 29.05 5.63
N HIS A 52 15.27 28.52 6.44
CA HIS A 52 13.86 28.91 6.53
C HIS A 52 13.21 28.41 7.81
N VAL A 53 11.98 28.87 8.09
CA VAL A 53 11.18 28.39 9.23
C VAL A 53 10.96 26.86 9.12
N ASN A 54 11.19 26.15 10.22
CA ASN A 54 11.14 24.66 10.29
C ASN A 54 12.22 23.94 9.45
N CYS A 55 13.35 24.61 9.19
CA CYS A 55 14.50 23.95 8.60
C CYS A 55 15.00 22.82 9.52
N ARG A 56 15.30 21.65 8.93
CA ARG A 56 15.77 20.44 9.64
C ARG A 56 17.19 20.05 9.21
N CYS A 57 17.85 20.93 8.49
CA CYS A 57 19.25 20.75 8.10
C CYS A 57 20.18 20.92 9.29
N THR A 58 21.33 20.34 9.20
CA THR A 58 22.45 20.51 10.14
C THR A 58 23.74 20.71 9.36
N THR A 59 24.85 20.93 10.07
CA THR A 59 26.17 20.89 9.47
C THR A 59 27.02 19.77 10.05
N ALA A 60 27.99 19.30 9.30
CA ALA A 60 29.03 18.39 9.76
C ALA A 60 30.43 18.98 9.43
N PRO A 61 31.49 18.66 10.20
CA PRO A 61 32.84 19.00 9.82
C PRO A 61 33.19 18.31 8.50
N TYR A 62 33.81 19.03 7.57
CA TYR A 62 34.28 18.49 6.31
C TYR A 62 35.82 18.40 6.33
N ILE A 63 36.33 17.19 6.10
CA ILE A 63 37.74 16.89 6.02
C ILE A 63 37.96 16.12 4.71
N ALA A 64 38.60 16.75 3.73
CA ALA A 64 38.73 16.23 2.38
C ALA A 64 39.40 14.82 2.34
N GLU A 65 40.43 14.61 3.16
CA GLU A 65 41.15 13.33 3.26
C GLU A 65 40.29 12.21 3.87
N ALA A 66 39.25 12.57 4.61
CA ALA A 66 38.35 11.62 5.27
C ALA A 66 36.98 11.50 4.55
N ALA A 67 36.75 12.20 3.46
CA ALA A 67 35.46 12.24 2.76
C ALA A 67 34.94 10.85 2.32
N ASP A 68 35.87 9.94 1.99
CA ASP A 68 35.52 8.55 1.65
C ASP A 68 35.30 7.64 2.86
N LEU A 69 35.70 8.09 4.05
CA LEU A 69 35.53 7.36 5.31
C LEU A 69 34.25 7.76 6.06
N THR A 70 33.53 8.79 5.58
CA THR A 70 32.29 9.24 6.17
C THR A 70 31.24 8.14 6.10
N GLY A 71 30.70 7.80 7.26
CA GLY A 71 29.78 6.68 7.45
C GLY A 71 28.47 6.84 6.69
N SER A 72 27.64 5.80 6.74
CA SER A 72 26.32 5.82 6.12
C SER A 72 25.43 6.91 6.74
N ARG A 73 24.77 7.69 5.90
CA ARG A 73 23.70 8.62 6.33
C ARG A 73 22.46 7.82 6.73
N VAL A 74 21.59 8.45 7.48
CA VAL A 74 20.25 7.92 7.79
C VAL A 74 19.22 8.69 6.99
N SER A 75 18.37 7.96 6.29
CA SER A 75 17.25 8.51 5.53
C SER A 75 15.91 8.05 6.10
N ARG A 76 14.84 8.75 5.76
CA ARG A 76 13.47 8.26 6.00
C ARG A 76 12.94 7.54 4.78
N ASN A 77 12.54 6.29 4.99
CA ASN A 77 11.83 5.54 3.97
C ASN A 77 10.53 6.28 3.61
N PRO A 78 10.32 6.69 2.35
CA PRO A 78 9.18 7.53 1.96
C PRO A 78 7.82 6.83 2.08
N VAL A 79 7.81 5.50 2.17
CA VAL A 79 6.60 4.68 2.27
C VAL A 79 6.25 4.35 3.71
N THR A 80 7.24 3.93 4.51
CA THR A 80 7.01 3.48 5.90
C THR A 80 7.22 4.56 6.93
N GLY A 81 7.91 5.66 6.58
CA GLY A 81 8.32 6.73 7.50
C GLY A 81 9.43 6.34 8.49
N LYS A 82 9.92 5.09 8.44
CA LYS A 82 10.98 4.60 9.34
C LYS A 82 12.35 5.10 8.90
N SER A 83 13.22 5.35 9.88
CA SER A 83 14.63 5.65 9.62
C SER A 83 15.36 4.40 9.15
N VAL A 84 16.14 4.53 8.08
CA VAL A 84 16.94 3.44 7.49
C VAL A 84 18.31 3.97 7.09
N PRO A 85 19.39 3.20 7.23
CA PRO A 85 20.69 3.53 6.67
C PRO A 85 20.62 3.66 5.15
N THR A 86 21.40 4.58 4.57
CA THR A 86 21.53 4.75 3.13
C THR A 86 22.99 5.00 2.78
N THR A 87 23.39 4.58 1.58
CA THR A 87 24.69 4.87 1.00
C THR A 87 24.68 6.18 0.20
N ALA A 88 23.51 6.77 -0.02
CA ALA A 88 23.39 8.06 -0.69
C ALA A 88 24.11 9.15 0.13
N LYS A 89 25.04 9.87 -0.51
CA LYS A 89 25.80 10.97 0.10
C LYS A 89 25.04 12.28 0.08
N THR A 90 24.18 12.49 -0.94
CA THR A 90 23.39 13.71 -1.12
C THR A 90 21.89 13.43 -1.22
N TYR A 91 21.08 14.48 -1.05
CA TYR A 91 19.63 14.42 -1.26
C TYR A 91 19.28 14.02 -2.69
N ASP A 92 19.99 14.50 -3.69
CA ASP A 92 19.74 14.19 -5.09
C ASP A 92 20.00 12.72 -5.40
N GLU A 93 21.09 12.15 -4.87
CA GLU A 93 21.37 10.73 -4.98
C GLU A 93 20.26 9.89 -4.30
N TRP A 94 19.91 10.25 -3.08
CA TRP A 94 18.84 9.58 -2.35
C TRP A 94 17.51 9.66 -3.11
N LYS A 95 17.14 10.83 -3.64
CA LYS A 95 15.93 11.05 -4.41
C LYS A 95 15.92 10.18 -5.67
N ALA A 96 17.03 10.14 -6.41
CA ALA A 96 17.15 9.29 -7.60
C ALA A 96 16.99 7.80 -7.28
N GLU A 97 17.59 7.33 -6.17
CA GLU A 97 17.39 5.95 -5.68
C GLU A 97 15.91 5.68 -5.34
N GLN A 98 15.25 6.62 -4.65
CA GLN A 98 13.83 6.45 -4.31
C GLN A 98 12.95 6.48 -5.56
N ASP A 99 13.19 7.36 -6.51
CA ASP A 99 12.45 7.44 -7.77
C ASP A 99 12.61 6.15 -8.59
N LYS A 100 13.81 5.60 -8.66
CA LYS A 100 14.07 4.30 -9.29
C LYS A 100 13.34 3.15 -8.56
N LYS A 101 13.38 3.14 -7.23
CA LYS A 101 12.79 2.07 -6.41
C LYS A 101 11.26 2.09 -6.39
N TYR A 102 10.65 3.27 -6.38
CA TYR A 102 9.21 3.44 -6.21
C TYR A 102 8.47 3.94 -7.45
N GLY A 103 9.18 4.35 -8.50
CA GLY A 103 8.61 4.83 -9.75
C GLY A 103 7.68 3.81 -10.41
N ALA A 104 8.12 2.55 -10.49
CA ALA A 104 7.30 1.46 -11.02
C ALA A 104 5.97 1.26 -10.26
N GLY A 105 5.91 1.59 -8.98
CA GLY A 105 4.68 1.53 -8.18
C GLY A 105 3.65 2.60 -8.57
N ARG A 106 4.05 3.74 -9.09
CA ARG A 106 3.12 4.77 -9.57
C ARG A 106 2.40 4.34 -10.85
N ASP A 107 3.12 3.73 -11.79
CA ASP A 107 2.55 3.24 -13.03
C ASP A 107 1.57 2.09 -12.78
N GLU A 108 1.95 1.18 -11.88
CA GLU A 108 1.09 0.09 -11.45
C GLU A 108 -0.18 0.61 -10.75
N PHE A 109 -0.06 1.63 -9.91
CA PHE A 109 -1.19 2.29 -9.26
C PHE A 109 -2.13 2.98 -10.26
N GLN A 110 -1.61 3.62 -11.30
CA GLN A 110 -2.45 4.19 -12.37
C GLN A 110 -3.24 3.09 -13.12
N LYS A 111 -2.61 1.96 -13.40
CA LYS A 111 -3.30 0.80 -13.98
C LYS A 111 -4.42 0.29 -13.09
N LEU A 112 -4.21 0.24 -11.77
CA LEU A 112 -5.26 -0.12 -10.80
C LEU A 112 -6.44 0.85 -10.86
N LYS A 113 -6.20 2.16 -10.90
CA LYS A 113 -7.26 3.18 -10.97
C LYS A 113 -8.13 3.07 -12.22
N THR A 114 -7.55 2.66 -13.33
CA THR A 114 -8.25 2.52 -14.62
C THR A 114 -8.79 1.11 -14.88
N SER A 115 -8.55 0.16 -13.97
CA SER A 115 -8.89 -1.25 -14.15
C SER A 115 -10.38 -1.60 -13.97
N GLY A 116 -11.19 -0.68 -13.42
CA GLY A 116 -12.57 -0.96 -13.04
C GLY A 116 -12.74 -1.67 -11.68
N LEU A 117 -11.67 -1.79 -10.89
CA LEU A 117 -11.75 -2.30 -9.52
C LEU A 117 -12.65 -1.41 -8.66
N ARG A 118 -13.55 -2.02 -7.91
CA ARG A 118 -14.52 -1.31 -7.06
C ARG A 118 -13.89 -0.55 -5.90
N ARG A 119 -12.76 -1.03 -5.39
CA ARG A 119 -12.04 -0.43 -4.25
C ARG A 119 -10.55 -0.45 -4.55
N VAL A 120 -10.00 0.72 -4.76
CA VAL A 120 -8.56 0.94 -4.90
C VAL A 120 -8.11 1.76 -3.70
N PRO A 121 -7.05 1.35 -2.96
CA PRO A 121 -6.52 2.14 -1.85
C PRO A 121 -5.98 3.48 -2.33
N ASP A 122 -5.66 4.40 -1.43
CA ASP A 122 -4.83 5.55 -1.76
C ASP A 122 -3.40 5.13 -2.13
N ILE A 123 -2.65 6.03 -2.77
CA ILE A 123 -1.31 5.71 -3.29
C ILE A 123 -0.31 5.38 -2.17
N ASP A 124 -0.38 6.06 -1.03
CA ASP A 124 0.55 5.83 0.09
C ASP A 124 0.33 4.43 0.69
N LYS A 125 -0.92 4.05 0.84
CA LYS A 125 -1.33 2.72 1.32
C LYS A 125 -0.95 1.63 0.33
N PHE A 126 -1.18 1.85 -0.96
CA PHE A 126 -0.78 0.95 -2.03
C PHE A 126 0.74 0.73 -2.04
N GLN A 127 1.54 1.80 -2.00
CA GLN A 127 3.00 1.70 -1.97
C GLN A 127 3.51 0.96 -0.73
N LYS A 128 2.91 1.21 0.43
CA LYS A 128 3.24 0.49 1.67
C LYS A 128 2.96 -1.01 1.54
N TRP A 129 1.80 -1.38 1.00
CA TRP A 129 1.42 -2.77 0.78
C TRP A 129 2.34 -3.46 -0.23
N ARG A 130 2.60 -2.78 -1.36
CA ARG A 130 3.51 -3.26 -2.41
C ARG A 130 4.93 -3.46 -1.92
N TYR A 131 5.47 -2.48 -1.19
CA TYR A 131 6.83 -2.54 -0.65
C TYR A 131 7.05 -3.73 0.29
N ASN A 132 6.07 -4.02 1.14
CA ASN A 132 6.14 -5.12 2.11
C ASN A 132 5.63 -6.45 1.51
N ASN A 133 5.21 -6.48 0.26
CA ASN A 133 4.53 -7.63 -0.36
C ASN A 133 3.43 -8.20 0.57
N SER A 134 2.64 -7.31 1.15
CA SER A 134 1.69 -7.64 2.20
C SER A 134 0.54 -8.53 1.68
N PRO A 135 -0.17 -9.25 2.56
CA PRO A 135 -1.38 -9.99 2.17
C PRO A 135 -2.42 -9.12 1.45
N GLU A 136 -2.55 -7.85 1.84
CA GLU A 136 -3.46 -6.89 1.20
C GLU A 136 -3.03 -6.56 -0.24
N TYR A 137 -1.71 -6.45 -0.48
CA TYR A 137 -1.18 -6.29 -1.84
C TYR A 137 -1.48 -7.52 -2.70
N GLN A 138 -1.26 -8.72 -2.17
CA GLN A 138 -1.54 -9.97 -2.89
C GLN A 138 -3.02 -10.11 -3.22
N LYS A 139 -3.92 -9.80 -2.27
CA LYS A 139 -5.37 -9.75 -2.50
C LYS A 139 -5.75 -8.74 -3.58
N LEU A 140 -5.16 -7.54 -3.54
CA LEU A 140 -5.40 -6.49 -4.53
C LEU A 140 -4.97 -6.93 -5.94
N MET A 141 -3.82 -7.59 -6.06
CA MET A 141 -3.31 -8.11 -7.34
C MET A 141 -4.18 -9.27 -7.86
N GLN A 142 -4.67 -10.16 -7.00
CA GLN A 142 -5.59 -11.22 -7.41
C GLN A 142 -6.94 -10.62 -7.88
N ARG A 143 -7.44 -9.58 -7.20
CA ARG A 143 -8.65 -8.87 -7.63
C ARG A 143 -8.47 -8.21 -8.99
N LEU A 144 -7.29 -7.63 -9.25
CA LEU A 144 -6.94 -7.07 -10.55
C LEU A 144 -6.91 -8.16 -11.62
N ALA A 145 -6.26 -9.28 -11.35
CA ALA A 145 -6.19 -10.42 -12.27
C ALA A 145 -7.58 -10.97 -12.62
N ASN A 146 -8.47 -11.06 -11.63
CA ASN A 146 -9.85 -11.49 -11.83
C ASN A 146 -10.61 -10.58 -12.81
N VAL A 147 -10.48 -9.25 -12.66
CA VAL A 147 -11.16 -8.26 -13.54
C VAL A 147 -10.57 -8.27 -14.94
N GLN A 148 -9.26 -8.44 -15.08
CA GLN A 148 -8.56 -8.48 -16.36
C GLN A 148 -8.68 -9.83 -17.09
N GLY A 149 -9.19 -10.88 -16.40
CA GLY A 149 -9.20 -12.23 -16.93
C GLY A 149 -7.79 -12.82 -17.12
N SER A 150 -6.80 -12.29 -16.40
CA SER A 150 -5.42 -12.74 -16.46
C SER A 150 -5.15 -13.83 -15.40
N GLY A 151 -5.44 -15.08 -15.75
CA GLY A 151 -5.25 -16.22 -14.88
C GLY A 151 -6.56 -16.83 -14.35
N GLU A 152 -6.43 -17.75 -13.40
CA GLU A 152 -7.58 -18.41 -12.78
C GLU A 152 -8.34 -17.44 -11.87
N TRP A 153 -9.65 -17.35 -12.07
CA TRP A 153 -10.52 -16.57 -11.20
C TRP A 153 -10.60 -17.19 -9.80
N LYS A 154 -10.42 -16.36 -8.75
CA LYS A 154 -10.49 -16.80 -7.35
C LYS A 154 -11.34 -15.84 -6.52
N ALA A 155 -12.12 -16.38 -5.58
CA ALA A 155 -12.65 -15.58 -4.49
C ALA A 155 -11.49 -15.09 -3.62
N VAL A 156 -11.55 -13.83 -3.19
CA VAL A 156 -10.40 -13.16 -2.53
C VAL A 156 -10.70 -12.81 -1.08
N GLU A 157 -11.85 -12.19 -0.86
CA GLU A 157 -12.23 -11.71 0.47
C GLU A 157 -13.73 -11.43 0.54
N PHE A 158 -14.30 -11.44 1.74
CA PHE A 158 -15.61 -10.84 1.99
C PHE A 158 -15.48 -9.31 1.95
N ASN A 159 -16.53 -8.60 1.53
CA ASN A 159 -16.51 -7.13 1.50
C ASN A 159 -16.32 -6.56 2.92
N PRO A 160 -15.15 -5.96 3.25
CA PRO A 160 -14.88 -5.50 4.61
C PRO A 160 -15.74 -4.32 5.07
N GLN A 161 -16.44 -3.65 4.13
CA GLN A 161 -17.36 -2.55 4.49
C GLN A 161 -18.72 -3.05 4.98
N THR A 162 -19.07 -4.29 4.68
CA THR A 162 -20.39 -4.88 5.00
C THR A 162 -20.29 -6.18 5.80
N SER A 163 -19.08 -6.66 6.11
CA SER A 163 -18.87 -7.93 6.80
C SER A 163 -19.55 -7.97 8.18
N GLU A 164 -19.48 -6.88 8.92
CA GLU A 164 -20.05 -6.76 10.26
C GLU A 164 -21.58 -6.85 10.23
N SER A 165 -22.24 -6.03 9.41
CA SER A 165 -23.69 -6.04 9.26
C SER A 165 -24.22 -7.38 8.70
N HIS A 166 -23.49 -7.99 7.77
CA HIS A 166 -23.87 -9.31 7.27
C HIS A 166 -23.70 -10.42 8.30
N PHE A 167 -22.69 -10.33 9.17
CA PHE A 167 -22.54 -11.25 10.29
C PHE A 167 -23.67 -11.10 11.30
N GLU A 168 -24.05 -9.87 11.67
CA GLU A 168 -25.19 -9.61 12.56
C GLU A 168 -26.49 -10.21 12.02
N ASP A 169 -26.75 -10.06 10.71
CA ASP A 169 -27.97 -10.55 10.08
C ASP A 169 -27.97 -12.06 9.83
N HIS A 170 -26.84 -12.67 9.54
CA HIS A 170 -26.74 -14.02 8.95
C HIS A 170 -25.79 -14.97 9.67
N GLY A 171 -24.91 -14.50 10.54
CA GLY A 171 -23.87 -15.29 11.19
C GLY A 171 -24.42 -16.49 11.97
N ALA A 172 -25.49 -16.29 12.75
CA ALA A 172 -26.17 -17.36 13.49
C ALA A 172 -26.77 -18.43 12.55
N GLY A 173 -27.24 -18.04 11.38
CA GLY A 173 -27.83 -18.95 10.39
C GLY A 173 -26.81 -19.88 9.72
N VAL A 174 -25.52 -19.52 9.75
CA VAL A 174 -24.40 -20.30 9.22
C VAL A 174 -23.45 -20.81 10.30
N ASP A 175 -23.90 -20.81 11.56
CA ASP A 175 -23.21 -21.37 12.74
C ASP A 175 -21.84 -20.72 13.02
N THR A 176 -21.72 -19.40 12.80
CA THR A 176 -20.50 -18.63 13.08
C THR A 176 -20.67 -17.71 14.30
N LYS A 177 -19.59 -17.49 15.06
CA LYS A 177 -19.58 -16.75 16.34
C LYS A 177 -18.88 -15.40 16.27
N SER A 178 -18.23 -15.11 15.16
CA SER A 178 -17.52 -13.86 14.94
C SER A 178 -17.53 -13.46 13.48
N VAL A 179 -17.24 -12.20 13.18
CA VAL A 179 -17.07 -11.67 11.81
C VAL A 179 -15.97 -12.42 11.07
N ASP A 180 -14.88 -12.75 11.76
CA ASP A 180 -13.76 -13.48 11.15
C ASP A 180 -14.17 -14.90 10.75
N GLU A 181 -14.89 -15.63 11.63
CA GLU A 181 -15.42 -16.96 11.32
C GLU A 181 -16.42 -16.89 10.16
N TYR A 182 -17.31 -15.89 10.14
CA TYR A 182 -18.30 -15.71 9.09
C TYR A 182 -17.64 -15.44 7.72
N THR A 183 -16.68 -14.55 7.68
CA THR A 183 -15.98 -14.21 6.42
C THR A 183 -15.11 -15.36 5.93
N ALA A 184 -14.49 -16.12 6.83
CA ALA A 184 -13.76 -17.34 6.52
C ALA A 184 -14.68 -18.45 5.98
N ALA A 185 -15.84 -18.65 6.60
CA ALA A 185 -16.85 -19.63 6.14
C ALA A 185 -17.36 -19.29 4.73
N ALA A 186 -17.65 -18.00 4.48
CA ALA A 186 -18.05 -17.53 3.15
C ALA A 186 -16.98 -17.81 2.09
N LEU A 187 -15.71 -17.51 2.41
CA LEU A 187 -14.59 -17.76 1.49
C LEU A 187 -14.40 -19.26 1.23
N LYS A 188 -14.47 -20.07 2.28
CA LYS A 188 -14.39 -21.53 2.18
C LYS A 188 -15.52 -22.10 1.31
N PHE A 189 -16.77 -21.66 1.55
CA PHE A 189 -17.91 -22.09 0.74
C PHE A 189 -17.69 -21.79 -0.75
N VAL A 190 -17.30 -20.56 -1.10
CA VAL A 190 -17.09 -20.17 -2.50
C VAL A 190 -15.91 -20.90 -3.14
N SER A 191 -14.82 -21.13 -2.39
CA SER A 191 -13.58 -21.72 -2.94
C SER A 191 -13.62 -23.26 -2.97
N GLU A 192 -14.07 -23.91 -1.92
CA GLU A 192 -13.80 -25.33 -1.66
C GLU A 192 -15.03 -26.23 -1.73
N SER A 193 -16.28 -25.73 -1.61
CA SER A 193 -17.47 -26.59 -1.60
C SER A 193 -17.61 -27.35 -2.92
N PRO A 194 -17.64 -28.70 -2.91
CA PRO A 194 -17.70 -29.49 -4.13
C PRO A 194 -19.11 -29.52 -4.76
N ASP A 195 -20.16 -29.37 -3.93
CA ASP A 195 -21.57 -29.57 -4.33
C ASP A 195 -22.26 -28.24 -4.67
N LYS A 196 -21.50 -27.16 -4.93
CA LYS A 196 -22.09 -25.88 -5.28
C LYS A 196 -22.36 -25.77 -6.77
N GLU A 197 -23.53 -25.28 -7.10
CA GLU A 197 -23.88 -24.78 -8.41
C GLU A 197 -23.45 -23.31 -8.55
N MET A 198 -23.18 -22.86 -9.77
CA MET A 198 -22.81 -21.48 -10.05
C MET A 198 -23.54 -20.95 -11.29
N ILE A 199 -23.99 -19.70 -11.22
CA ILE A 199 -24.38 -18.91 -12.39
C ILE A 199 -23.55 -17.63 -12.46
N ILE A 200 -23.30 -17.18 -13.68
CA ILE A 200 -22.65 -15.89 -13.95
C ILE A 200 -23.68 -14.99 -14.64
N ALA A 201 -24.01 -13.89 -14.00
CA ALA A 201 -24.95 -12.92 -14.55
C ALA A 201 -24.28 -12.04 -15.63
N SER A 202 -25.08 -11.31 -16.41
CA SER A 202 -24.59 -10.43 -17.48
C SER A 202 -23.65 -9.31 -17.01
N ASP A 203 -23.74 -8.93 -15.72
CA ASP A 203 -22.84 -7.98 -15.05
C ASP A 203 -21.56 -8.61 -14.49
N GLY A 204 -21.36 -9.90 -14.76
CA GLY A 204 -20.20 -10.68 -14.30
C GLY A 204 -20.27 -11.14 -12.84
N VAL A 205 -21.34 -10.82 -12.10
CA VAL A 205 -21.54 -11.29 -10.71
C VAL A 205 -21.78 -12.81 -10.72
N ARG A 206 -20.98 -13.52 -9.93
CA ARG A 206 -21.12 -14.97 -9.72
C ARG A 206 -22.00 -15.23 -8.52
N ARG A 207 -22.96 -16.14 -8.68
CA ARG A 207 -23.83 -16.60 -7.59
C ARG A 207 -23.63 -18.09 -7.42
N PHE A 208 -23.45 -18.50 -6.17
CA PHE A 208 -23.19 -19.86 -5.77
C PHE A 208 -24.30 -20.35 -4.85
N TYR A 209 -24.69 -21.61 -4.98
CA TYR A 209 -25.64 -22.24 -4.10
C TYR A 209 -25.29 -23.72 -3.94
N SER A 210 -25.40 -24.25 -2.72
CA SER A 210 -25.35 -25.68 -2.45
C SER A 210 -26.69 -26.14 -1.90
N ALA A 211 -27.32 -27.12 -2.57
CA ALA A 211 -28.55 -27.74 -2.08
C ALA A 211 -28.29 -28.64 -0.84
N VAL A 212 -27.04 -29.11 -0.67
CA VAL A 212 -26.65 -29.98 0.45
C VAL A 212 -26.58 -29.18 1.76
N THR A 213 -25.89 -28.02 1.74
CA THR A 213 -25.70 -27.20 2.94
C THR A 213 -26.70 -26.05 3.04
N ASN A 214 -27.51 -25.86 2.00
CA ASN A 214 -28.42 -24.73 1.84
C ASN A 214 -27.72 -23.36 1.96
N GLU A 215 -26.48 -23.24 1.47
CA GLU A 215 -25.71 -22.02 1.52
C GLU A 215 -25.76 -21.30 0.17
N PHE A 216 -25.82 -19.99 0.24
CA PHE A 216 -25.81 -19.10 -0.92
C PHE A 216 -24.76 -18.02 -0.75
N ALA A 217 -24.02 -17.71 -1.81
CA ALA A 217 -23.13 -16.55 -1.88
C ALA A 217 -23.25 -15.81 -3.21
N SER A 218 -23.03 -14.51 -3.20
CA SER A 218 -22.79 -13.75 -4.41
C SER A 218 -21.44 -13.03 -4.35
N VAL A 219 -20.74 -13.01 -5.49
CA VAL A 219 -19.36 -12.57 -5.59
C VAL A 219 -19.21 -11.66 -6.80
N TYR A 220 -18.65 -10.49 -6.59
CA TYR A 220 -18.34 -9.55 -7.66
C TYR A 220 -17.29 -10.11 -8.64
N PRO A 221 -17.20 -9.56 -9.87
CA PRO A 221 -16.20 -10.01 -10.85
C PRO A 221 -14.76 -9.99 -10.32
N ASP A 222 -14.45 -9.07 -9.41
CA ASP A 222 -13.11 -8.94 -8.81
C ASP A 222 -12.81 -9.99 -7.71
N GLY A 223 -13.75 -10.89 -7.40
CA GLY A 223 -13.58 -11.91 -6.37
C GLY A 223 -13.97 -11.47 -4.95
N THR A 224 -14.54 -10.27 -4.80
CA THR A 224 -15.07 -9.82 -3.50
C THR A 224 -16.44 -10.43 -3.26
N ILE A 225 -16.60 -11.18 -2.15
CA ILE A 225 -17.88 -11.75 -1.73
C ILE A 225 -18.77 -10.61 -1.21
N SER A 226 -19.94 -10.45 -1.79
CA SER A 226 -20.90 -9.39 -1.42
C SER A 226 -21.94 -9.84 -0.42
N THR A 227 -22.28 -11.15 -0.40
CA THR A 227 -23.25 -11.72 0.55
C THR A 227 -23.02 -13.22 0.71
N TYR A 228 -23.38 -13.75 1.89
CA TYR A 228 -23.33 -15.17 2.22
C TYR A 228 -24.36 -15.48 3.30
N TYR A 229 -25.22 -16.48 3.08
CA TYR A 229 -26.25 -16.90 4.03
C TYR A 229 -26.94 -18.19 3.62
N LYS A 230 -27.80 -18.76 4.51
CA LYS A 230 -28.71 -19.85 4.19
C LYS A 230 -30.10 -19.29 3.85
N PRO A 231 -30.55 -19.37 2.57
CA PRO A 231 -31.85 -18.84 2.18
C PRO A 231 -33.00 -19.62 2.81
N ARG A 232 -33.97 -18.94 3.40
CA ARG A 232 -35.15 -19.55 4.05
C ARG A 232 -35.96 -20.44 3.13
N GLN A 233 -35.97 -20.19 1.83
CA GLN A 233 -36.74 -20.94 0.83
C GLN A 233 -35.90 -22.00 0.10
N GLY A 234 -34.66 -22.21 0.52
CA GLY A 234 -33.79 -23.25 0.00
C GLY A 234 -33.69 -23.25 -1.52
N LEU A 235 -33.89 -24.42 -2.14
CA LEU A 235 -33.79 -24.61 -3.58
C LEU A 235 -34.72 -23.67 -4.38
N LYS A 236 -35.93 -23.35 -3.89
CA LYS A 236 -36.83 -22.39 -4.56
C LYS A 236 -36.24 -20.98 -4.68
N TYR A 237 -35.43 -20.61 -3.70
CA TYR A 237 -34.67 -19.33 -3.80
C TYR A 237 -33.64 -19.39 -4.94
N TRP A 238 -32.88 -20.49 -5.04
CA TRP A 238 -31.90 -20.70 -6.09
C TRP A 238 -32.54 -20.72 -7.49
N GLU A 239 -33.60 -21.47 -7.69
CA GLU A 239 -34.35 -21.50 -8.96
C GLU A 239 -34.74 -20.10 -9.46
N ARG A 240 -35.18 -19.22 -8.52
CA ARG A 240 -35.45 -17.81 -8.86
C ARG A 240 -34.19 -17.02 -9.23
N GLN A 241 -33.06 -17.30 -8.58
CA GLN A 241 -31.78 -16.67 -8.97
C GLN A 241 -31.37 -17.11 -10.38
N VAL A 242 -31.46 -18.41 -10.67
CA VAL A 242 -31.18 -18.95 -12.01
C VAL A 242 -32.10 -18.34 -13.06
N LYS A 243 -33.41 -18.27 -12.82
CA LYS A 243 -34.39 -17.67 -13.73
C LYS A 243 -34.11 -16.18 -13.98
N LYS A 244 -33.69 -15.45 -12.94
CA LYS A 244 -33.49 -14.00 -13.02
C LYS A 244 -32.15 -13.62 -13.64
N TYR A 245 -31.09 -14.35 -13.33
CA TYR A 245 -29.69 -13.98 -13.60
C TYR A 245 -28.93 -15.00 -14.45
N GLY A 246 -29.44 -16.20 -14.60
CA GLY A 246 -28.80 -17.24 -15.41
C GLY A 246 -28.81 -16.91 -16.89
N PRO A 247 -28.10 -17.71 -17.71
CA PRO A 247 -28.08 -17.56 -19.15
C PRO A 247 -29.53 -17.64 -19.67
N LYS A 248 -29.94 -16.65 -20.46
CA LYS A 248 -31.23 -16.72 -21.17
C LYS A 248 -31.05 -17.73 -22.30
N GLU A 249 -31.85 -18.77 -22.31
CA GLU A 249 -32.01 -19.61 -23.50
C GLU A 249 -32.36 -18.72 -24.70
N LYS A 250 -31.58 -18.88 -25.79
CA LYS A 250 -31.79 -18.15 -27.02
C LYS A 250 -32.98 -18.72 -27.78
#